data_6b05d00eb3741fe647308bc039a2dd67
#
_entry.id   6b05d00eb3741fe647308bc039a2dd67
#
_cell.length_a   1.000
_cell.length_b   1.000
_cell.length_c   1.000
_cell.angle_alpha   90.00
_cell.angle_beta   90.00
_cell.angle_gamma   90.00
#
_symmetry.space_group_name_H-M   'P 1'
#
loop_
_entity.id
_entity.type
_entity.pdbx_description
1 polymer ?
#
loop_
_entity_poly.entity_id
_entity_poly.type
_entity_poly.pdbx_seq_one_letter_code
_entity_poly.pdbx_strand_id
1 'polypeptide(L)'
;MSSKQIVLTAGSELFGDRDVSAVDRHWAPEYRQHSALGADGPEGLRAAVRQLPEDFRIDLLRVLEDGDMVAVHCVYHGFGPDPVVAVDVFRVADGRIAEHWDALAPLPAGTEGKHRIDGPTEPTDHEHTGANKALLTEWVHERLIGADRDALEELARDARYVEHGPGPDAGLARHTLHRVLGEGDVVLTVTEALLEFPGDAGRPGPVPAACYDLWRVADGRILEHWGVVQPVPEHMPHDNGLF
;
A
#
# COMPACT_ATOMS: atom_id res chain seq x y z
N MET A 1 9.79 -2.75 21.94
CA MET A 1 10.01 -2.31 20.56
C MET A 1 8.64 -2.18 19.95
N SER A 2 8.31 -1.06 19.31
CA SER A 2 7.01 -0.89 18.66
C SER A 2 6.93 -1.74 17.37
N SER A 3 5.71 -1.96 16.84
CA SER A 3 5.53 -2.68 15.57
C SER A 3 6.29 -2.00 14.42
N LYS A 4 6.23 -0.65 14.35
CA LYS A 4 7.01 0.17 13.40
C LYS A 4 8.51 -0.10 13.52
N GLN A 5 9.06 -0.09 14.72
CA GLN A 5 10.48 -0.35 14.95
C GLN A 5 10.89 -1.76 14.52
N ILE A 6 10.05 -2.77 14.78
CA ILE A 6 10.31 -4.15 14.35
C ILE A 6 10.38 -4.24 12.83
N VAL A 7 9.38 -3.69 12.12
CA VAL A 7 9.30 -3.73 10.65
C VAL A 7 10.48 -2.99 10.03
N LEU A 8 10.81 -1.78 10.51
CA LEU A 8 11.92 -1.00 9.97
C LEU A 8 13.28 -1.67 10.21
N THR A 9 13.51 -2.25 11.41
CA THR A 9 14.75 -2.99 11.71
C THR A 9 14.85 -4.23 10.82
N ALA A 10 13.78 -5.00 10.73
CA ALA A 10 13.72 -6.20 9.90
C ALA A 10 13.99 -5.90 8.42
N GLY A 11 13.36 -4.82 7.90
CA GLY A 11 13.56 -4.37 6.53
C GLY A 11 15.00 -3.90 6.26
N SER A 12 15.59 -3.14 7.18
CA SER A 12 16.99 -2.68 7.07
C SER A 12 17.97 -3.85 7.02
N GLU A 13 17.83 -4.82 7.95
CA GLU A 13 18.73 -5.99 7.99
C GLU A 13 18.54 -6.89 6.75
N LEU A 14 17.28 -7.20 6.38
CA LEU A 14 17.00 -8.13 5.30
C LEU A 14 17.32 -7.57 3.92
N PHE A 15 16.86 -6.35 3.64
CA PHE A 15 16.96 -5.73 2.31
C PHE A 15 18.16 -4.79 2.19
N GLY A 16 18.46 -4.01 3.23
CA GLY A 16 19.58 -3.06 3.25
C GLY A 16 20.94 -3.79 3.39
N ASP A 17 21.08 -4.62 4.42
CA ASP A 17 22.30 -5.36 4.69
C ASP A 17 22.38 -6.70 3.92
N ARG A 18 21.28 -7.09 3.28
CA ARG A 18 21.12 -8.41 2.59
C ARG A 18 21.37 -9.61 3.51
N ASP A 19 21.08 -9.44 4.79
CA ASP A 19 21.23 -10.49 5.78
C ASP A 19 20.01 -11.42 5.78
N VAL A 20 20.04 -12.48 5.00
CA VAL A 20 18.96 -13.48 4.91
C VAL A 20 18.66 -14.13 6.26
N SER A 21 19.61 -14.13 7.22
CA SER A 21 19.38 -14.66 8.57
C SER A 21 18.47 -13.75 9.42
N ALA A 22 18.23 -12.50 8.99
CA ALA A 22 17.24 -11.62 9.60
C ALA A 22 15.83 -12.24 9.64
N VAL A 23 15.51 -13.10 8.66
CA VAL A 23 14.23 -13.82 8.61
C VAL A 23 14.02 -14.66 9.87
N ASP A 24 15.06 -15.33 10.40
CA ASP A 24 14.96 -16.13 11.63
C ASP A 24 14.73 -15.28 12.89
N ARG A 25 15.19 -14.03 12.86
CA ARG A 25 15.09 -13.12 14.00
C ARG A 25 13.75 -12.39 14.02
N HIS A 26 13.30 -11.93 12.86
CA HIS A 26 12.22 -10.93 12.77
C HIS A 26 10.91 -11.48 12.19
N TRP A 27 10.91 -12.61 11.47
CA TRP A 27 9.67 -13.20 10.94
C TRP A 27 9.21 -14.38 11.80
N ALA A 28 7.89 -14.52 11.89
CA ALA A 28 7.29 -15.66 12.58
C ALA A 28 7.53 -16.97 11.80
N PRO A 29 7.63 -18.12 12.46
CA PRO A 29 7.73 -19.42 11.78
C PRO A 29 6.56 -19.71 10.84
N GLU A 30 5.36 -19.23 11.22
CA GLU A 30 4.12 -19.35 10.45
C GLU A 30 3.82 -18.08 9.65
N TYR A 31 4.88 -17.36 9.22
CA TYR A 31 4.74 -16.15 8.39
C TYR A 31 3.92 -16.42 7.14
N ARG A 32 2.92 -15.59 6.90
CA ARG A 32 2.03 -15.67 5.76
C ARG A 32 2.30 -14.55 4.77
N GLN A 33 2.47 -14.92 3.50
CA GLN A 33 2.71 -14.00 2.40
C GLN A 33 1.46 -13.81 1.55
N HIS A 34 1.10 -12.54 1.27
CA HIS A 34 0.03 -12.18 0.33
C HIS A 34 0.55 -11.44 -0.91
N SER A 35 1.83 -11.08 -0.95
CA SER A 35 2.44 -10.46 -2.14
C SER A 35 2.52 -11.44 -3.31
N ALA A 36 2.21 -10.94 -4.49
CA ALA A 36 2.38 -11.70 -5.73
C ALA A 36 3.85 -11.97 -6.11
N LEU A 37 4.81 -11.36 -5.40
CA LEU A 37 6.24 -11.44 -5.72
C LEU A 37 6.96 -12.64 -5.08
N GLY A 38 6.37 -13.31 -4.10
CA GLY A 38 7.05 -14.36 -3.35
C GLY A 38 6.16 -15.53 -2.95
N ALA A 39 6.74 -16.71 -2.83
CA ALA A 39 6.07 -17.87 -2.26
C ALA A 39 5.79 -17.66 -0.76
N ASP A 40 4.86 -18.43 -0.21
CA ASP A 40 4.47 -18.39 1.19
C ASP A 40 5.59 -18.82 2.15
N GLY A 41 5.50 -18.31 3.37
CA GLY A 41 6.36 -18.68 4.48
C GLY A 41 7.79 -18.08 4.44
N PRO A 42 8.57 -18.32 5.51
CA PRO A 42 9.91 -17.75 5.65
C PRO A 42 10.88 -18.19 4.53
N GLU A 43 10.75 -19.40 4.01
CA GLU A 43 11.61 -19.89 2.92
C GLU A 43 11.29 -19.22 1.58
N GLY A 44 10.00 -18.93 1.32
CA GLY A 44 9.58 -18.15 0.16
C GLY A 44 10.21 -16.75 0.18
N LEU A 45 10.18 -16.09 1.33
CA LEU A 45 10.82 -14.79 1.52
C LEU A 45 12.33 -14.84 1.31
N ARG A 46 13.03 -15.83 1.90
CA ARG A 46 14.48 -16.00 1.68
C ARG A 46 14.83 -16.23 0.20
N ALA A 47 14.03 -17.02 -0.48
CA ALA A 47 14.22 -17.26 -1.91
C ALA A 47 14.04 -16.00 -2.74
N ALA A 48 13.02 -15.19 -2.44
CA ALA A 48 12.78 -13.90 -3.10
C ALA A 48 13.96 -12.93 -2.88
N VAL A 49 14.42 -12.77 -1.63
CA VAL A 49 15.54 -11.85 -1.32
C VAL A 49 16.85 -12.27 -2.01
N ARG A 50 17.13 -13.57 -2.11
CA ARG A 50 18.35 -14.07 -2.82
C ARG A 50 18.31 -13.76 -4.33
N GLN A 51 17.15 -13.52 -4.91
CA GLN A 51 16.97 -13.21 -6.33
C GLN A 51 16.97 -11.71 -6.62
N LEU A 52 16.97 -10.85 -5.58
CA LEU A 52 16.99 -9.41 -5.77
C LEU A 52 18.27 -8.97 -6.49
N PRO A 53 18.18 -8.08 -7.48
CA PRO A 53 19.33 -7.49 -8.16
C PRO A 53 20.28 -6.79 -7.19
N GLU A 54 21.57 -6.65 -7.59
CA GLU A 54 22.58 -6.01 -6.75
C GLU A 54 22.26 -4.55 -6.43
N ASP A 55 21.61 -3.85 -7.35
CA ASP A 55 21.20 -2.45 -7.22
C ASP A 55 19.82 -2.27 -6.59
N PHE A 56 19.18 -3.35 -6.13
CA PHE A 56 17.90 -3.25 -5.42
C PHE A 56 18.05 -2.40 -4.16
N ARG A 57 17.16 -1.43 -4.01
CA ARG A 57 17.04 -0.59 -2.82
C ARG A 57 15.60 -0.13 -2.62
N ILE A 58 15.30 0.26 -1.41
CA ILE A 58 13.98 0.77 -0.98
C ILE A 58 14.16 2.20 -0.46
N ASP A 59 13.44 3.14 -1.05
CA ASP A 59 13.33 4.50 -0.54
C ASP A 59 12.02 4.62 0.24
N LEU A 60 12.11 4.79 1.58
CA LEU A 60 10.94 4.96 2.44
C LEU A 60 10.37 6.37 2.29
N LEU A 61 9.06 6.47 2.15
CA LEU A 61 8.34 7.74 2.02
C LEU A 61 7.49 8.03 3.27
N ARG A 62 6.59 7.12 3.64
CA ARG A 62 5.68 7.24 4.79
C ARG A 62 5.58 5.91 5.51
N VAL A 63 5.58 5.96 6.84
CA VAL A 63 5.42 4.75 7.67
C VAL A 63 4.38 5.02 8.73
N LEU A 64 3.31 4.24 8.74
CA LEU A 64 2.20 4.32 9.68
C LEU A 64 2.23 3.14 10.64
N GLU A 65 1.94 3.37 11.93
CA GLU A 65 1.73 2.33 12.94
C GLU A 65 0.32 2.43 13.49
N ASP A 66 -0.44 1.34 13.39
CA ASP A 66 -1.79 1.22 13.97
C ASP A 66 -1.89 -0.09 14.75
N GLY A 67 -1.52 -0.05 16.01
CA GLY A 67 -1.48 -1.22 16.88
C GLY A 67 -0.43 -2.25 16.45
N ASP A 68 -0.90 -3.41 16.02
CA ASP A 68 -0.06 -4.50 15.51
C ASP A 68 0.18 -4.42 14.00
N MET A 69 -0.42 -3.43 13.32
CA MET A 69 -0.28 -3.23 11.89
C MET A 69 0.69 -2.09 11.57
N VAL A 70 1.49 -2.25 10.52
CA VAL A 70 2.40 -1.22 10.01
C VAL A 70 2.22 -1.12 8.50
N ALA A 71 1.96 0.10 8.01
CA ALA A 71 1.93 0.37 6.59
C ALA A 71 3.17 1.16 6.18
N VAL A 72 3.77 0.81 5.04
CA VAL A 72 4.97 1.44 4.50
C VAL A 72 4.71 1.85 3.06
N HIS A 73 4.65 3.15 2.79
CA HIS A 73 4.67 3.70 1.44
C HIS A 73 6.10 3.93 1.02
N CYS A 74 6.53 3.35 -0.08
CA CYS A 74 7.93 3.35 -0.49
C CYS A 74 8.10 3.28 -2.01
N VAL A 75 9.35 3.40 -2.46
CA VAL A 75 9.75 3.18 -3.84
C VAL A 75 10.78 2.05 -3.88
N TYR A 76 10.51 1.06 -4.72
CA TYR A 76 11.45 -0.02 -5.02
C TYR A 76 12.22 0.31 -6.29
N HIS A 77 13.54 0.17 -6.24
CA HIS A 77 14.44 0.29 -7.36
C HIS A 77 15.09 -1.05 -7.66
N GLY A 78 15.42 -1.31 -8.93
CA GLY A 78 16.12 -2.51 -9.35
C GLY A 78 15.22 -3.66 -9.82
N PHE A 79 13.90 -3.58 -9.72
CA PHE A 79 13.00 -4.61 -10.29
C PHE A 79 12.89 -4.55 -11.82
N GLY A 80 13.36 -3.47 -12.43
CA GLY A 80 13.28 -3.23 -13.87
C GLY A 80 13.95 -1.90 -14.21
N PRO A 81 13.78 -1.41 -15.44
CA PRO A 81 14.37 -0.13 -15.86
C PRO A 81 13.77 1.06 -15.11
N ASP A 82 12.50 0.96 -14.71
CA ASP A 82 11.77 2.01 -14.00
C ASP A 82 11.52 1.60 -12.54
N PRO A 83 11.52 2.57 -11.60
CA PRO A 83 11.14 2.32 -10.22
C PRO A 83 9.66 1.93 -10.09
N VAL A 84 9.33 1.33 -8.95
CA VAL A 84 7.97 0.91 -8.60
C VAL A 84 7.56 1.59 -7.31
N VAL A 85 6.43 2.28 -7.29
CA VAL A 85 5.82 2.75 -6.04
C VAL A 85 5.04 1.60 -5.41
N ALA A 86 5.18 1.45 -4.10
CA ALA A 86 4.56 0.37 -3.34
C ALA A 86 3.93 0.87 -2.04
N VAL A 87 2.90 0.17 -1.59
CA VAL A 87 2.42 0.23 -0.22
C VAL A 87 2.43 -1.18 0.33
N ASP A 88 3.31 -1.41 1.30
CA ASP A 88 3.41 -2.66 2.05
C ASP A 88 2.61 -2.54 3.35
N VAL A 89 1.95 -3.61 3.76
CA VAL A 89 1.28 -3.72 5.04
C VAL A 89 1.78 -4.96 5.76
N PHE A 90 2.21 -4.78 7.00
CA PHE A 90 2.73 -5.84 7.85
C PHE A 90 1.86 -5.99 9.10
N ARG A 91 1.65 -7.22 9.53
CA ARG A 91 1.13 -7.50 10.87
C ARG A 91 2.23 -8.10 11.73
N VAL A 92 2.37 -7.54 12.92
CA VAL A 92 3.35 -7.98 13.93
C VAL A 92 2.62 -8.74 15.03
N ALA A 93 3.09 -9.94 15.34
CA ALA A 93 2.58 -10.74 16.45
C ALA A 93 3.76 -11.30 17.25
N ASP A 94 3.68 -11.27 18.58
CA ASP A 94 4.72 -11.76 19.48
C ASP A 94 6.13 -11.21 19.18
N GLY A 95 6.19 -9.94 18.75
CA GLY A 95 7.43 -9.24 18.43
C GLY A 95 8.07 -9.66 17.11
N ARG A 96 7.32 -10.31 16.19
CA ARG A 96 7.76 -10.78 14.89
C ARG A 96 6.76 -10.42 13.81
N ILE A 97 7.22 -10.25 12.58
CA ILE A 97 6.37 -10.07 11.40
C ILE A 97 5.69 -11.41 11.11
N ALA A 98 4.37 -11.42 11.24
CA ALA A 98 3.56 -12.62 11.07
C ALA A 98 2.87 -12.69 9.71
N GLU A 99 2.65 -11.52 9.05
CA GLU A 99 1.88 -11.46 7.82
C GLU A 99 2.27 -10.23 7.01
N HIS A 100 2.20 -10.32 5.68
CA HIS A 100 2.54 -9.22 4.77
C HIS A 100 1.61 -9.20 3.56
N TRP A 101 1.15 -8.00 3.22
CA TRP A 101 0.39 -7.65 2.02
C TRP A 101 1.08 -6.49 1.33
N ASP A 102 0.90 -6.38 0.02
CA ASP A 102 1.37 -5.22 -0.74
C ASP A 102 0.48 -4.90 -1.94
N ALA A 103 0.67 -3.71 -2.47
CA ALA A 103 0.30 -3.35 -3.82
C ALA A 103 1.44 -2.55 -4.45
N LEU A 104 1.73 -2.85 -5.72
CA LEU A 104 2.81 -2.24 -6.47
C LEU A 104 2.29 -1.69 -7.81
N ALA A 105 2.80 -0.53 -8.19
CA ALA A 105 2.50 0.08 -9.49
C ALA A 105 3.75 0.73 -10.08
N PRO A 106 3.90 0.78 -11.42
CA PRO A 106 4.99 1.50 -12.05
C PRO A 106 5.03 2.97 -11.61
N LEU A 107 6.21 3.48 -11.27
CA LEU A 107 6.41 4.90 -10.99
C LEU A 107 6.86 5.60 -12.27
N PRO A 108 6.06 6.49 -12.87
CA PRO A 108 6.44 7.17 -14.10
C PRO A 108 7.72 7.99 -13.93
N ALA A 109 8.48 8.15 -15.00
CA ALA A 109 9.68 8.97 -14.98
C ALA A 109 9.36 10.48 -14.96
N GLY A 110 10.31 11.29 -14.48
CA GLY A 110 10.22 12.74 -14.54
C GLY A 110 9.30 13.38 -13.51
N THR A 111 8.59 14.45 -13.89
CA THR A 111 7.77 15.25 -12.98
C THR A 111 6.53 14.51 -12.49
N GLU A 112 5.93 13.67 -13.32
CA GLU A 112 4.77 12.86 -12.93
C GLU A 112 5.14 11.89 -11.79
N GLY A 113 6.22 11.14 -11.92
CA GLY A 113 6.65 10.22 -10.86
C GLY A 113 7.04 10.95 -9.58
N LYS A 114 7.70 12.12 -9.68
CA LYS A 114 7.98 12.94 -8.50
C LYS A 114 6.69 13.37 -7.79
N HIS A 115 5.69 13.79 -8.55
CA HIS A 115 4.40 14.20 -8.00
C HIS A 115 3.70 13.05 -7.28
N ARG A 116 3.81 11.81 -7.78
CA ARG A 116 3.20 10.61 -7.16
C ARG A 116 3.74 10.26 -5.78
N ILE A 117 4.91 10.73 -5.41
CA ILE A 117 5.57 10.42 -4.14
C ILE A 117 5.80 11.65 -3.26
N ASP A 118 5.45 12.83 -3.74
CA ASP A 118 5.62 14.12 -3.07
C ASP A 118 4.71 14.27 -1.83
N GLY A 119 4.84 15.40 -1.14
CA GLY A 119 4.02 15.77 0.02
C GLY A 119 4.63 15.36 1.37
N PRO A 120 3.93 15.60 2.48
CA PRO A 120 4.38 15.30 3.84
C PRO A 120 4.66 13.81 4.04
N THR A 121 5.73 13.50 4.77
CA THR A 121 6.16 12.11 5.01
C THR A 121 5.84 11.61 6.42
N GLU A 122 5.76 12.52 7.40
CA GLU A 122 5.52 12.16 8.79
C GLU A 122 4.07 12.43 9.18
N PRO A 123 3.38 11.46 9.80
CA PRO A 123 2.07 11.69 10.39
C PRO A 123 2.13 12.74 11.51
N THR A 124 1.12 13.58 11.57
CA THR A 124 0.91 14.58 12.62
C THR A 124 -0.49 14.42 13.23
N ASP A 125 -0.86 15.23 14.24
CA ASP A 125 -2.22 15.25 14.79
C ASP A 125 -2.72 13.87 15.31
N HIS A 126 -1.86 13.17 16.04
CA HIS A 126 -2.10 11.81 16.54
C HIS A 126 -3.36 11.66 17.40
N GLU A 127 -3.83 12.74 18.04
CA GLU A 127 -5.04 12.75 18.86
C GLU A 127 -6.32 12.54 18.04
N HIS A 128 -6.29 12.84 16.73
CA HIS A 128 -7.42 12.67 15.82
C HIS A 128 -7.41 11.36 15.00
N THR A 129 -6.44 10.47 15.23
CA THR A 129 -6.32 9.19 14.49
C THR A 129 -7.65 8.44 14.38
N GLY A 130 -8.36 8.26 15.50
CA GLY A 130 -9.64 7.54 15.52
C GLY A 130 -10.74 8.23 14.71
N ALA A 131 -10.81 9.56 14.79
CA ALA A 131 -11.78 10.36 14.03
C ALA A 131 -11.49 10.31 12.52
N ASN A 132 -10.22 10.41 12.14
CA ASN A 132 -9.78 10.36 10.75
C ASN A 132 -10.03 8.98 10.12
N LYS A 133 -9.78 7.88 10.86
CA LYS A 133 -10.13 6.52 10.43
C LYS A 133 -11.64 6.36 10.23
N ALA A 134 -12.47 6.87 11.16
CA ALA A 134 -13.92 6.79 11.05
C ALA A 134 -14.42 7.56 9.83
N LEU A 135 -13.93 8.79 9.62
CA LEU A 135 -14.25 9.61 8.46
C LEU A 135 -13.94 8.88 7.14
N LEU A 136 -12.73 8.32 7.01
CA LEU A 136 -12.34 7.60 5.78
C LEU A 136 -13.11 6.29 5.61
N THR A 137 -13.45 5.58 6.69
CA THR A 137 -14.28 4.37 6.61
C THR A 137 -15.66 4.70 6.04
N GLU A 138 -16.32 5.73 6.57
CA GLU A 138 -17.63 6.18 6.09
C GLU A 138 -17.52 6.68 4.64
N TRP A 139 -16.54 7.54 4.35
CA TRP A 139 -16.33 8.12 3.03
C TRP A 139 -16.10 7.05 1.95
N VAL A 140 -15.27 6.03 2.24
CA VAL A 140 -15.03 4.92 1.30
C VAL A 140 -16.31 4.13 1.05
N HIS A 141 -17.08 3.79 2.11
CA HIS A 141 -18.32 3.05 1.94
C HIS A 141 -19.37 3.82 1.17
N GLU A 142 -19.59 5.10 1.51
CA GLU A 142 -20.66 5.88 0.92
C GLU A 142 -20.30 6.43 -0.46
N ARG A 143 -19.03 6.82 -0.67
CA ARG A 143 -18.62 7.56 -1.87
C ARG A 143 -17.90 6.69 -2.89
N LEU A 144 -16.93 5.90 -2.48
CA LEU A 144 -16.19 5.05 -3.41
C LEU A 144 -16.96 3.77 -3.76
N ILE A 145 -17.41 3.01 -2.76
CA ILE A 145 -18.18 1.77 -2.97
C ILE A 145 -19.59 2.11 -3.43
N GLY A 146 -20.18 3.18 -2.88
CA GLY A 146 -21.48 3.70 -3.29
C GLY A 146 -21.48 4.36 -4.68
N ALA A 147 -20.30 4.55 -5.30
CA ALA A 147 -20.10 5.16 -6.62
C ALA A 147 -20.74 6.58 -6.74
N ASP A 148 -20.62 7.39 -5.69
CA ASP A 148 -21.11 8.77 -5.65
C ASP A 148 -20.18 9.70 -6.43
N ARG A 149 -20.44 9.86 -7.72
CA ARG A 149 -19.64 10.69 -8.62
C ARG A 149 -19.65 12.18 -8.22
N ASP A 150 -20.76 12.68 -7.71
CA ASP A 150 -20.88 14.09 -7.33
C ASP A 150 -19.92 14.42 -6.17
N ALA A 151 -19.78 13.53 -5.19
CA ALA A 151 -18.84 13.68 -4.09
C ALA A 151 -17.36 13.61 -4.54
N LEU A 152 -17.04 12.74 -5.49
CA LEU A 152 -15.69 12.68 -6.07
C LEU A 152 -15.34 13.93 -6.87
N GLU A 153 -16.30 14.46 -7.63
CA GLU A 153 -16.13 15.74 -8.33
C GLU A 153 -16.03 16.92 -7.36
N GLU A 154 -16.75 16.90 -6.24
CA GLU A 154 -16.65 17.92 -5.19
C GLU A 154 -15.26 17.90 -4.54
N LEU A 155 -14.73 16.71 -4.21
CA LEU A 155 -13.38 16.55 -3.70
C LEU A 155 -12.35 17.12 -4.67
N ALA A 156 -12.44 16.74 -5.95
CA ALA A 156 -11.51 17.20 -6.98
C ALA A 156 -11.59 18.72 -7.25
N ARG A 157 -12.72 19.39 -6.92
CA ARG A 157 -12.87 20.84 -7.03
C ARG A 157 -12.40 21.61 -5.80
N ASP A 158 -12.15 20.94 -4.64
CA ASP A 158 -11.59 21.65 -3.47
C ASP A 158 -10.16 22.08 -3.80
N ALA A 159 -9.92 23.41 -3.84
CA ALA A 159 -8.62 23.99 -4.20
C ALA A 159 -7.49 23.61 -3.22
N ARG A 160 -7.80 22.99 -2.09
CA ARG A 160 -6.84 22.52 -1.10
C ARG A 160 -6.51 21.04 -1.28
N TYR A 161 -7.30 20.30 -2.07
CA TYR A 161 -7.06 18.90 -2.35
C TYR A 161 -5.92 18.73 -3.35
N VAL A 162 -5.03 17.82 -3.05
CA VAL A 162 -3.91 17.45 -3.94
C VAL A 162 -4.00 15.95 -4.26
N GLU A 163 -4.15 15.64 -5.53
CA GLU A 163 -4.11 14.27 -6.04
C GLU A 163 -2.70 13.93 -6.50
N HIS A 164 -2.06 12.95 -5.85
CA HIS A 164 -0.70 12.52 -6.17
C HIS A 164 -0.64 11.28 -7.08
N GLY A 165 -1.74 10.60 -7.27
CA GLY A 165 -1.78 9.32 -7.98
C GLY A 165 -2.87 9.23 -9.04
N PRO A 166 -3.18 8.01 -9.47
CA PRO A 166 -4.47 7.78 -10.11
C PRO A 166 -5.55 8.11 -9.09
N GLY A 167 -6.44 9.02 -9.46
CA GLY A 167 -7.54 9.43 -8.59
C GLY A 167 -8.38 8.26 -8.11
N PRO A 168 -9.10 8.41 -7.00
CA PRO A 168 -9.82 7.32 -6.36
C PRO A 168 -10.94 6.74 -7.24
N ASP A 169 -11.33 7.44 -8.31
CA ASP A 169 -12.34 7.04 -9.30
C ASP A 169 -11.78 6.52 -10.63
N ALA A 170 -10.46 6.38 -10.78
CA ALA A 170 -9.76 6.10 -12.05
C ALA A 170 -10.23 4.83 -12.80
N GLY A 171 -11.52 4.76 -13.16
CA GLY A 171 -12.13 3.62 -13.84
C GLY A 171 -12.30 2.38 -12.95
N LEU A 172 -12.32 2.58 -11.63
CA LEU A 172 -12.42 1.52 -10.63
C LEU A 172 -13.84 1.39 -10.08
N ALA A 173 -14.45 0.22 -10.22
CA ALA A 173 -15.68 -0.13 -9.51
C ALA A 173 -15.29 -0.82 -8.19
N ARG A 174 -15.14 -0.05 -7.11
CA ARG A 174 -14.81 -0.58 -5.78
C ARG A 174 -16.02 -1.28 -5.16
N HIS A 175 -15.79 -2.39 -4.47
CA HIS A 175 -16.90 -3.17 -3.90
C HIS A 175 -16.64 -3.70 -2.49
N THR A 176 -15.40 -3.76 -2.03
CA THR A 176 -15.06 -4.28 -0.70
C THR A 176 -13.99 -3.43 -0.04
N LEU A 177 -14.23 -3.01 1.20
CA LEU A 177 -13.22 -2.41 2.06
C LEU A 177 -12.66 -3.51 2.99
N HIS A 178 -11.38 -3.83 2.83
CA HIS A 178 -10.68 -4.86 3.60
C HIS A 178 -10.03 -4.32 4.86
N ARG A 179 -9.34 -3.14 4.77
CA ARG A 179 -8.58 -2.58 5.89
C ARG A 179 -8.65 -1.06 5.94
N VAL A 180 -8.59 -0.54 7.16
CA VAL A 180 -8.37 0.87 7.45
C VAL A 180 -7.31 0.97 8.55
N LEU A 181 -6.16 1.51 8.22
CA LEU A 181 -5.09 1.80 9.18
C LEU A 181 -4.88 3.31 9.26
N GLY A 182 -4.54 3.82 10.44
CA GLY A 182 -4.28 5.25 10.59
C GLY A 182 -3.27 5.57 11.66
N GLU A 183 -2.48 6.61 11.41
CA GLU A 183 -1.62 7.25 12.39
C GLU A 183 -1.72 8.77 12.17
N GLY A 184 -2.22 9.49 13.19
CA GLY A 184 -2.40 10.94 13.10
C GLY A 184 -3.37 11.36 11.99
N ASP A 185 -2.88 12.25 11.15
CA ASP A 185 -3.59 12.82 10.00
C ASP A 185 -3.49 11.94 8.72
N VAL A 186 -2.79 10.79 8.77
CA VAL A 186 -2.65 9.90 7.61
C VAL A 186 -3.41 8.59 7.82
N VAL A 187 -4.23 8.21 6.84
CA VAL A 187 -5.03 6.98 6.86
C VAL A 187 -4.78 6.19 5.58
N LEU A 188 -4.52 4.88 5.71
CA LEU A 188 -4.52 3.94 4.60
C LEU A 188 -5.87 3.21 4.54
N THR A 189 -6.46 3.14 3.36
CA THR A 189 -7.59 2.27 3.06
C THR A 189 -7.19 1.23 2.02
N VAL A 190 -7.54 -0.04 2.24
CA VAL A 190 -7.31 -1.14 1.30
C VAL A 190 -8.66 -1.62 0.79
N THR A 191 -8.90 -1.45 -0.49
CA THR A 191 -10.15 -1.88 -1.13
C THR A 191 -9.89 -2.83 -2.28
N GLU A 192 -10.89 -3.68 -2.54
CA GLU A 192 -10.97 -4.47 -3.76
C GLU A 192 -11.87 -3.76 -4.77
N ALA A 193 -11.46 -3.79 -6.03
CA ALA A 193 -12.16 -3.15 -7.12
C ALA A 193 -12.17 -4.01 -8.39
N LEU A 194 -13.06 -3.70 -9.30
CA LEU A 194 -12.99 -4.15 -10.68
C LEU A 194 -12.41 -3.01 -11.53
N LEU A 195 -11.29 -3.26 -12.17
CA LEU A 195 -10.62 -2.32 -13.05
C LEU A 195 -11.09 -2.54 -14.50
N GLU A 196 -11.69 -1.51 -15.09
CA GLU A 196 -12.04 -1.50 -16.50
C GLU A 196 -10.85 -0.94 -17.31
N PHE A 197 -10.28 -1.76 -18.20
CA PHE A 197 -9.28 -1.31 -19.15
C PHE A 197 -9.97 -0.87 -20.44
N PRO A 198 -10.04 0.44 -20.74
CA PRO A 198 -10.53 0.89 -22.04
C PRO A 198 -9.50 0.49 -23.12
N GLY A 199 -9.83 -0.52 -23.92
CA GLY A 199 -9.13 -0.80 -25.17
C GLY A 199 -8.10 -1.92 -25.17
N ASP A 200 -8.03 -2.78 -24.16
CA ASP A 200 -7.19 -3.99 -24.25
C ASP A 200 -7.94 -5.10 -25.01
N ALA A 201 -7.67 -5.18 -26.32
CA ALA A 201 -8.35 -6.06 -27.29
C ALA A 201 -8.13 -7.57 -27.06
N GLY A 202 -7.56 -7.97 -25.92
CA GLY A 202 -7.23 -9.35 -25.59
C GLY A 202 -7.82 -9.90 -24.29
N ARG A 203 -8.36 -9.06 -23.38
CA ARG A 203 -9.00 -9.50 -22.13
C ARG A 203 -10.50 -9.21 -22.18
N PRO A 204 -11.35 -10.22 -22.11
CA PRO A 204 -12.79 -10.00 -22.00
C PRO A 204 -13.18 -9.68 -20.55
N GLY A 205 -13.51 -8.41 -20.29
CA GLY A 205 -14.16 -7.98 -19.05
C GLY A 205 -13.24 -7.30 -18.02
N PRO A 206 -13.84 -6.79 -16.92
CA PRO A 206 -13.12 -6.12 -15.85
C PRO A 206 -12.20 -7.09 -15.08
N VAL A 207 -11.07 -6.59 -14.61
CA VAL A 207 -10.05 -7.36 -13.87
C VAL A 207 -10.11 -6.98 -12.40
N PRO A 208 -10.13 -7.94 -11.46
CA PRO A 208 -9.98 -7.63 -10.04
C PRO A 208 -8.69 -6.88 -9.77
N ALA A 209 -8.74 -5.89 -8.88
CA ALA A 209 -7.60 -5.08 -8.51
C ALA A 209 -7.60 -4.79 -7.00
N ALA A 210 -6.42 -4.76 -6.41
CA ALA A 210 -6.18 -4.23 -5.09
C ALA A 210 -5.86 -2.74 -5.18
N CYS A 211 -6.55 -1.93 -4.37
CA CYS A 211 -6.35 -0.50 -4.30
C CYS A 211 -5.91 -0.15 -2.89
N TYR A 212 -4.74 0.43 -2.79
CA TYR A 212 -4.14 0.91 -1.56
C TYR A 212 -4.07 2.43 -1.66
N ASP A 213 -4.92 3.10 -0.88
CA ASP A 213 -5.09 4.54 -0.93
C ASP A 213 -4.66 5.16 0.39
N LEU A 214 -3.62 5.99 0.36
CA LEU A 214 -3.22 6.83 1.48
C LEU A 214 -3.93 8.18 1.36
N TRP A 215 -4.46 8.63 2.48
CA TRP A 215 -5.22 9.87 2.59
C TRP A 215 -4.63 10.74 3.69
N ARG A 216 -4.47 12.03 3.45
CA ARG A 216 -4.19 12.97 4.50
C ARG A 216 -5.44 13.78 4.84
N VAL A 217 -5.74 13.84 6.11
CA VAL A 217 -6.96 14.47 6.65
C VAL A 217 -6.56 15.59 7.61
N ALA A 218 -7.14 16.78 7.45
CA ALA A 218 -7.04 17.83 8.43
C ALA A 218 -8.38 18.56 8.58
N ASP A 219 -8.72 18.95 9.79
CA ASP A 219 -9.98 19.65 10.12
C ASP A 219 -11.23 18.92 9.57
N GLY A 220 -11.23 17.57 9.62
CA GLY A 220 -12.33 16.74 9.11
C GLY A 220 -12.50 16.75 7.59
N ARG A 221 -11.43 17.06 6.83
CA ARG A 221 -11.43 17.12 5.35
C ARG A 221 -10.28 16.33 4.78
N ILE A 222 -10.51 15.69 3.65
CA ILE A 222 -9.47 15.05 2.85
C ILE A 222 -8.70 16.15 2.11
N LEU A 223 -7.38 16.17 2.28
CA LEU A 223 -6.50 17.17 1.69
C LEU A 223 -5.55 16.60 0.65
N GLU A 224 -5.09 15.35 0.81
CA GLU A 224 -4.18 14.72 -0.13
C GLU A 224 -4.53 13.24 -0.30
N HIS A 225 -4.22 12.71 -1.50
CA HIS A 225 -4.43 11.32 -1.83
C HIS A 225 -3.24 10.77 -2.62
N TRP A 226 -2.78 9.57 -2.24
CA TRP A 226 -1.79 8.76 -2.96
C TRP A 226 -2.39 7.38 -3.22
N GLY A 227 -2.60 7.05 -4.47
CA GLY A 227 -3.18 5.76 -4.86
C GLY A 227 -2.14 4.81 -5.47
N VAL A 228 -2.17 3.55 -5.03
CA VAL A 228 -1.47 2.43 -5.67
C VAL A 228 -2.49 1.37 -6.04
N VAL A 229 -2.60 1.07 -7.33
CA VAL A 229 -3.56 0.11 -7.86
C VAL A 229 -2.80 -1.02 -8.54
N GLN A 230 -3.03 -2.24 -8.07
CA GLN A 230 -2.43 -3.46 -8.61
C GLN A 230 -3.52 -4.41 -9.12
N PRO A 231 -3.54 -4.76 -10.42
CA PRO A 231 -4.36 -5.86 -10.90
C PRO A 231 -4.03 -7.16 -10.17
N VAL A 232 -5.05 -7.91 -9.76
CA VAL A 232 -4.86 -9.23 -9.15
C VAL A 232 -4.32 -10.19 -10.23
N PRO A 233 -3.15 -10.81 -10.03
CA PRO A 233 -2.60 -11.76 -10.98
C PRO A 233 -3.48 -13.01 -11.13
N GLU A 234 -3.53 -13.57 -12.34
CA GLU A 234 -4.25 -14.84 -12.58
C GLU A 234 -3.62 -16.02 -11.82
N HIS A 235 -2.33 -15.94 -11.56
CA HIS A 235 -1.56 -16.96 -10.83
C HIS A 235 -0.74 -16.29 -9.73
N MET A 236 -0.94 -16.75 -8.51
CA MET A 236 -0.18 -16.36 -7.33
C MET A 236 0.82 -17.48 -6.98
N PRO A 237 1.99 -17.17 -6.42
CA PRO A 237 2.94 -18.19 -5.96
C PRO A 237 2.51 -18.89 -4.67
N HIS A 238 1.29 -18.61 -4.17
CA HIS A 238 0.67 -19.16 -2.97
C HIS A 238 -0.86 -19.07 -3.07
N ASP A 239 -1.57 -19.74 -2.15
CA ASP A 239 -3.04 -19.81 -2.10
C ASP A 239 -3.66 -18.82 -1.09
N ASN A 240 -2.90 -17.92 -0.49
CA ASN A 240 -3.40 -17.00 0.55
C ASN A 240 -4.27 -15.86 0.02
N GLY A 241 -4.24 -15.60 -1.29
CA GLY A 241 -4.88 -14.43 -1.90
C GLY A 241 -4.09 -13.15 -1.66
N LEU A 242 -4.58 -12.03 -2.25
CA LEU A 242 -3.94 -10.72 -2.18
C LEU A 242 -4.49 -9.83 -1.02
N PHE A 243 -5.56 -10.28 -0.33
CA PHE A 243 -6.28 -9.53 0.72
C PHE A 243 -6.22 -10.19 2.09
#